data_0e8ece885ccda33c13ac62a75fd4e32f
#
_entry.id   0e8ece885ccda33c13ac62a75fd4e32f
#
_cell.length_a   1.000
_cell.length_b   1.000
_cell.length_c   1.000
_cell.angle_alpha   90.00
_cell.angle_beta   90.00
_cell.angle_gamma   90.00
#
_symmetry.space_group_name_H-M   'P 1'
#
loop_
_entity.id
_entity.type
_entity.pdbx_description
1 polymer ?
#
loop_
_entity_poly.entity_id
_entity_poly.type
_entity_poly.pdbx_seq_one_letter_code
_entity_poly.pdbx_strand_id
1 'polypeptide(L)'
;MIVYRCKFVFFQYRSFSRFVHNPVIYALCTIGTVEVCEMYINSGYLNNSRLPFKDKSKPLIVGSCGTYRLKTVQRLPTWRPKGRLDYQLLYIVSGKTHFYFKGKERVVTAGHMVLIQPRQEQRYAYFGEEKPEVYWVHFTGGDVKNILRQYEIPMDDPVFYSGASSIYTYIFKEMINELQTCRTGFEELLAMYLRQIFLWVQRTRQEQKPSVNTYIQEEMEYARRYFNEHYNEAINIEEYAQSRSMSVSWFQRNFKQIVNYTPMQY
;
A
#
# COMPACT_ATOMS: atom_id res chain seq x y z
N MET A 1 -8.58 12.21 42.84
CA MET A 1 -8.10 11.43 41.67
C MET A 1 -9.33 10.98 40.89
N ILE A 2 -9.74 11.76 39.90
CA ILE A 2 -10.97 11.53 39.14
C ILE A 2 -10.55 10.89 37.81
N VAL A 3 -10.88 9.61 37.63
CA VAL A 3 -10.61 8.86 36.39
C VAL A 3 -11.75 9.17 35.43
N TYR A 4 -11.49 9.99 34.41
CA TYR A 4 -12.42 10.19 33.29
C TYR A 4 -12.31 9.06 32.30
N ARG A 5 -13.38 8.25 32.20
CA ARG A 5 -13.60 7.32 31.09
C ARG A 5 -14.10 8.11 29.88
N CYS A 6 -13.26 8.27 28.85
CA CYS A 6 -13.73 8.73 27.56
C CYS A 6 -14.64 7.66 26.92
N LYS A 7 -15.93 7.95 26.82
CA LYS A 7 -16.86 7.21 25.97
C LYS A 7 -16.70 7.71 24.53
N PHE A 8 -16.23 6.88 23.65
CA PHE A 8 -16.33 7.13 22.21
C PHE A 8 -17.81 7.06 21.81
N VAL A 9 -18.39 8.17 21.43
CA VAL A 9 -19.73 8.23 20.85
C VAL A 9 -19.57 8.20 19.33
N PHE A 10 -19.95 7.07 18.73
CA PHE A 10 -20.06 6.97 17.28
C PHE A 10 -21.36 7.66 16.83
N PHE A 11 -21.24 8.80 16.19
CA PHE A 11 -22.35 9.36 15.42
C PHE A 11 -22.32 8.79 14.02
N GLN A 12 -23.20 7.84 13.77
CA GLN A 12 -23.46 7.31 12.44
C GLN A 12 -24.56 8.17 11.80
N TYR A 13 -24.17 9.11 10.93
CA TYR A 13 -25.15 9.75 10.05
C TYR A 13 -25.60 8.71 9.01
N ARG A 14 -26.84 8.22 9.15
CA ARG A 14 -27.52 7.52 8.07
C ARG A 14 -28.00 8.55 7.06
N SER A 15 -27.29 8.70 5.95
CA SER A 15 -27.80 9.34 4.76
C SER A 15 -27.91 8.30 3.65
N PHE A 16 -29.10 8.16 3.14
CA PHE A 16 -29.43 7.36 1.98
C PHE A 16 -28.86 8.04 0.73
N SER A 17 -27.66 7.66 0.29
CA SER A 17 -27.22 7.79 -1.10
C SER A 17 -25.97 6.94 -1.36
N ARG A 18 -25.97 6.25 -2.47
CA ARG A 18 -25.01 5.22 -2.88
C ARG A 18 -23.64 5.75 -3.32
N PHE A 19 -23.30 7.00 -3.08
CA PHE A 19 -22.04 7.61 -3.48
C PHE A 19 -21.63 8.65 -2.46
N VAL A 20 -20.72 8.33 -1.54
CA VAL A 20 -20.11 9.39 -0.72
C VAL A 20 -18.66 9.06 -0.37
N HIS A 21 -17.73 9.86 -0.90
CA HIS A 21 -16.44 10.11 -0.27
C HIS A 21 -16.68 10.89 1.02
N ASN A 22 -16.87 10.22 2.14
CA ASN A 22 -17.08 10.91 3.41
C ASN A 22 -15.79 10.90 4.24
N PRO A 23 -15.27 12.07 4.63
CA PRO A 23 -14.37 12.17 5.77
C PRO A 23 -15.14 11.74 7.03
N VAL A 24 -14.62 10.77 7.76
CA VAL A 24 -15.18 10.43 9.07
C VAL A 24 -14.68 11.48 10.06
N ILE A 25 -15.60 12.31 10.56
CA ILE A 25 -15.32 13.36 11.54
C ILE A 25 -15.56 12.76 12.94
N TYR A 26 -14.53 12.72 13.76
CA TYR A 26 -14.65 12.40 15.17
C TYR A 26 -14.61 13.72 15.97
N ALA A 27 -15.64 14.00 16.74
CA ALA A 27 -15.63 15.12 17.67
C ALA A 27 -15.19 14.64 19.06
N LEU A 28 -14.09 15.16 19.59
CA LEU A 28 -13.71 15.05 21.00
C LEU A 28 -14.18 16.33 21.69
N CYS A 29 -15.18 16.22 22.58
CA CYS A 29 -15.58 17.33 23.45
C CYS A 29 -14.70 17.33 24.71
N THR A 30 -13.76 18.26 24.76
CA THR A 30 -13.17 18.72 26.05
C THR A 30 -13.78 20.06 26.43
N ILE A 31 -13.87 20.33 27.71
CA ILE A 31 -14.53 21.56 28.25
C ILE A 31 -13.84 22.80 27.66
N GLY A 32 -14.47 23.41 26.64
CA GLY A 32 -14.08 24.73 26.12
C GLY A 32 -13.65 24.80 24.64
N THR A 33 -13.28 23.70 24.00
CA THR A 33 -12.93 23.69 22.54
C THR A 33 -13.34 22.37 21.90
N VAL A 34 -14.05 22.44 20.77
CA VAL A 34 -14.35 21.27 19.95
C VAL A 34 -13.18 21.07 18.99
N GLU A 35 -12.23 20.20 19.31
CA GLU A 35 -11.24 19.74 18.35
C GLU A 35 -11.89 18.72 17.40
N VAL A 36 -12.05 19.12 16.15
CA VAL A 36 -12.53 18.24 15.10
C VAL A 36 -11.37 17.34 14.66
N CYS A 37 -11.39 16.08 15.10
CA CYS A 37 -10.42 15.07 14.66
C CYS A 37 -10.83 14.52 13.30
N GLU A 38 -10.08 14.87 12.25
CA GLU A 38 -10.33 14.39 10.90
C GLU A 38 -9.39 13.24 10.52
N MET A 39 -9.99 12.20 9.95
CA MET A 39 -9.29 11.11 9.31
C MET A 39 -10.01 10.79 8.01
N TYR A 40 -9.25 10.66 6.91
CA TYR A 40 -9.82 10.15 5.68
C TYR A 40 -9.85 8.64 5.72
N ILE A 41 -11.03 8.06 5.48
CA ILE A 41 -11.24 6.61 5.32
C ILE A 41 -12.02 6.39 4.03
N ASN A 42 -11.54 5.47 3.20
CA ASN A 42 -12.30 4.93 2.09
C ASN A 42 -12.17 3.41 2.11
N SER A 43 -13.27 2.66 2.08
CA SER A 43 -13.23 1.21 2.20
C SER A 43 -14.45 0.53 1.58
N GLY A 44 -14.25 -0.70 1.11
CA GLY A 44 -15.28 -1.60 0.66
C GLY A 44 -15.22 -2.95 1.37
N TYR A 45 -16.37 -3.61 1.51
CA TYR A 45 -16.50 -4.87 2.24
C TYR A 45 -17.39 -5.84 1.44
N LEU A 46 -16.92 -7.07 1.25
CA LEU A 46 -17.74 -8.14 0.66
C LEU A 46 -18.96 -8.38 1.54
N ASN A 47 -20.14 -8.39 0.93
CA ASN A 47 -21.42 -8.55 1.60
C ASN A 47 -21.68 -7.54 2.74
N ASN A 48 -21.05 -6.35 2.68
CA ASN A 48 -21.11 -5.32 3.72
C ASN A 48 -20.69 -5.79 5.12
N SER A 49 -19.92 -6.90 5.21
CA SER A 49 -19.49 -7.47 6.48
C SER A 49 -18.09 -7.01 6.86
N ARG A 50 -17.95 -6.44 8.06
CA ARG A 50 -16.66 -6.07 8.67
C ARG A 50 -16.03 -7.22 9.47
N LEU A 51 -16.72 -8.34 9.60
CA LEU A 51 -16.24 -9.47 10.38
C LEU A 51 -15.13 -10.22 9.64
N PRO A 52 -14.13 -10.75 10.37
CA PRO A 52 -13.15 -11.64 9.78
C PRO A 52 -13.83 -12.93 9.34
N PHE A 53 -13.47 -13.43 8.17
CA PHE A 53 -14.09 -14.64 7.64
C PHE A 53 -13.02 -15.62 7.11
N LYS A 54 -13.40 -16.89 7.07
CA LYS A 54 -12.61 -17.97 6.50
C LYS A 54 -13.47 -18.68 5.49
N ASP A 55 -13.13 -18.52 4.24
CA ASP A 55 -13.79 -19.17 3.13
C ASP A 55 -12.72 -19.87 2.28
N LYS A 56 -13.00 -21.10 1.88
CA LYS A 56 -12.12 -21.92 1.04
C LYS A 56 -12.78 -22.35 -0.27
N SER A 57 -13.95 -21.81 -0.58
CA SER A 57 -14.72 -22.16 -1.78
C SER A 57 -14.00 -21.80 -3.08
N LYS A 58 -13.16 -20.77 -3.03
CA LYS A 58 -12.31 -20.34 -4.15
C LYS A 58 -10.83 -20.32 -3.72
N PRO A 59 -9.87 -20.39 -4.65
CA PRO A 59 -8.44 -20.34 -4.34
C PRO A 59 -8.01 -19.06 -3.61
N LEU A 60 -8.59 -17.91 -3.99
CA LEU A 60 -8.33 -16.59 -3.46
C LEU A 60 -9.62 -15.77 -3.44
N ILE A 61 -9.93 -15.18 -2.30
CA ILE A 61 -11.13 -14.35 -2.08
C ILE A 61 -10.70 -13.08 -1.35
N VAL A 62 -11.06 -11.93 -1.86
CA VAL A 62 -10.87 -10.63 -1.20
C VAL A 62 -12.13 -10.30 -0.40
N GLY A 63 -11.97 -10.10 0.90
CA GLY A 63 -13.09 -9.83 1.79
C GLY A 63 -13.33 -8.35 2.07
N SER A 64 -12.27 -7.56 2.07
CA SER A 64 -12.37 -6.10 2.25
C SER A 64 -11.08 -5.41 1.86
N CYS A 65 -11.19 -4.15 1.47
CA CYS A 65 -10.08 -3.31 1.11
C CYS A 65 -10.36 -1.86 1.54
N GLY A 66 -9.31 -1.12 1.89
CA GLY A 66 -9.50 0.27 2.28
C GLY A 66 -8.20 1.03 2.47
N THR A 67 -8.36 2.29 2.82
CA THR A 67 -7.25 3.20 3.12
C THR A 67 -7.56 4.05 4.36
N TYR A 68 -6.50 4.42 5.06
CA TYR A 68 -6.50 5.41 6.12
C TYR A 68 -5.47 6.48 5.82
N ARG A 69 -5.88 7.75 6.01
CA ARG A 69 -4.97 8.90 6.05
C ARG A 69 -5.35 9.74 7.27
N LEU A 70 -4.47 9.79 8.27
CA LEU A 70 -4.67 10.63 9.44
C LEU A 70 -4.40 12.09 9.07
N LYS A 71 -5.31 13.01 9.48
CA LYS A 71 -5.16 14.45 9.31
C LYS A 71 -4.87 15.11 10.65
N THR A 72 -5.87 15.16 11.54
CA THR A 72 -5.76 15.74 12.88
C THR A 72 -5.90 14.70 13.98
N VAL A 73 -6.27 13.44 13.66
CA VAL A 73 -6.28 12.35 14.64
C VAL A 73 -4.86 12.07 15.12
N GLN A 74 -4.62 12.27 16.41
CA GLN A 74 -3.28 12.10 16.99
C GLN A 74 -2.80 10.65 16.95
N ARG A 75 -3.69 9.68 17.22
CA ARG A 75 -3.33 8.27 17.28
C ARG A 75 -4.49 7.36 16.88
N LEU A 76 -4.21 6.37 16.01
CA LEU A 76 -5.14 5.30 15.65
C LEU A 76 -4.51 3.93 15.99
N PRO A 77 -4.83 3.34 17.16
CA PRO A 77 -4.29 2.05 17.56
C PRO A 77 -5.16 0.90 17.06
N THR A 78 -4.52 -0.23 16.77
CA THR A 78 -5.18 -1.53 16.55
C THR A 78 -4.55 -2.58 17.47
N TRP A 79 -5.38 -3.29 18.22
CA TRP A 79 -4.95 -4.43 19.02
C TRP A 79 -5.97 -5.56 18.95
N ARG A 80 -5.53 -6.67 18.33
CA ARG A 80 -6.29 -7.92 18.24
C ARG A 80 -5.37 -9.07 18.67
N PRO A 81 -5.40 -9.44 19.96
CA PRO A 81 -4.46 -10.44 20.51
C PRO A 81 -4.63 -11.83 19.90
N LYS A 82 -5.85 -12.21 19.49
CA LYS A 82 -6.14 -13.48 18.81
C LYS A 82 -6.05 -13.41 17.30
N GLY A 83 -5.65 -12.23 16.75
CA GLY A 83 -5.63 -11.97 15.31
C GLY A 83 -6.99 -12.04 14.64
N ARG A 84 -6.97 -12.21 13.32
CA ARG A 84 -8.15 -12.43 12.46
C ARG A 84 -8.15 -13.85 11.90
N LEU A 85 -9.24 -14.24 11.24
CA LEU A 85 -9.34 -15.54 10.55
C LEU A 85 -8.82 -15.49 9.11
N ASP A 86 -8.71 -14.29 8.55
CA ASP A 86 -8.22 -13.97 7.22
C ASP A 86 -6.79 -13.41 7.26
N TYR A 87 -6.14 -13.34 6.10
CA TYR A 87 -4.87 -12.64 5.89
C TYR A 87 -5.14 -11.14 5.80
N GLN A 88 -4.17 -10.34 6.22
CA GLN A 88 -4.16 -8.89 5.99
C GLN A 88 -2.83 -8.50 5.34
N LEU A 89 -2.90 -7.79 4.22
CA LEU A 89 -1.76 -7.10 3.62
C LEU A 89 -1.98 -5.61 3.78
N LEU A 90 -0.98 -4.92 4.34
CA LEU A 90 -0.96 -3.46 4.47
C LEU A 90 0.16 -2.91 3.58
N TYR A 91 -0.07 -1.78 2.95
CA TYR A 91 0.91 -1.04 2.17
C TYR A 91 1.04 0.38 2.72
N ILE A 92 2.25 0.77 3.10
CA ILE A 92 2.56 2.09 3.63
C ILE A 92 2.95 2.99 2.46
N VAL A 93 2.07 3.95 2.11
CA VAL A 93 2.27 4.89 1.00
C VAL A 93 3.16 6.05 1.42
N SER A 94 2.91 6.60 2.61
CA SER A 94 3.67 7.72 3.15
C SER A 94 3.74 7.68 4.67
N GLY A 95 4.66 8.44 5.24
CA GLY A 95 4.86 8.53 6.67
C GLY A 95 5.47 7.28 7.30
N LYS A 96 5.18 7.09 8.58
CA LYS A 96 5.65 5.96 9.36
C LYS A 96 4.49 5.29 10.10
N THR A 97 4.65 4.00 10.40
CA THR A 97 3.68 3.19 11.12
C THR A 97 4.40 2.29 12.11
N HIS A 98 3.81 2.05 13.27
CA HIS A 98 4.41 1.30 14.37
C HIS A 98 3.73 -0.04 14.53
N PHE A 99 4.42 -1.11 14.20
CA PHE A 99 3.97 -2.48 14.38
C PHE A 99 4.68 -3.14 15.57
N TYR A 100 3.99 -4.03 16.25
CA TYR A 100 4.55 -4.78 17.39
C TYR A 100 4.46 -6.27 17.09
N PHE A 101 5.62 -6.91 16.94
CA PHE A 101 5.73 -8.36 16.69
C PHE A 101 6.45 -9.02 17.87
N LYS A 102 5.79 -9.98 18.50
CA LYS A 102 6.33 -10.68 19.70
C LYS A 102 6.83 -9.69 20.77
N GLY A 103 6.06 -8.63 20.99
CA GLY A 103 6.38 -7.58 21.99
C GLY A 103 7.45 -6.57 21.57
N LYS A 104 8.09 -6.73 20.42
CA LYS A 104 9.09 -5.78 19.89
C LYS A 104 8.47 -4.84 18.88
N GLU A 105 8.77 -3.55 19.04
CA GLU A 105 8.36 -2.52 18.09
C GLU A 105 9.21 -2.58 16.83
N ARG A 106 8.54 -2.39 15.69
CA ARG A 106 9.16 -2.21 14.39
C ARG A 106 8.48 -1.04 13.67
N VAL A 107 9.24 0.02 13.44
CA VAL A 107 8.79 1.16 12.65
C VAL A 107 8.86 0.79 11.17
N VAL A 108 7.75 0.97 10.47
CA VAL A 108 7.63 0.65 9.05
C VAL A 108 7.36 1.93 8.27
N THR A 109 8.17 2.19 7.26
CA THR A 109 8.15 3.41 6.45
C THR A 109 7.50 3.19 5.09
N ALA A 110 7.32 4.28 4.34
CA ALA A 110 6.82 4.25 2.96
C ALA A 110 7.57 3.23 2.08
N GLY A 111 6.85 2.63 1.12
CA GLY A 111 7.38 1.62 0.21
C GLY A 111 7.46 0.21 0.80
N HIS A 112 7.05 0.01 2.04
CA HIS A 112 6.98 -1.32 2.66
C HIS A 112 5.56 -1.87 2.70
N MET A 113 5.48 -3.19 2.71
CA MET A 113 4.25 -3.92 3.01
C MET A 113 4.39 -4.74 4.28
N VAL A 114 3.24 -4.99 4.92
CA VAL A 114 3.14 -5.84 6.11
C VAL A 114 2.10 -6.92 5.84
N LEU A 115 2.54 -8.18 5.85
CA LEU A 115 1.64 -9.34 5.74
C LEU A 115 1.39 -9.94 7.13
N ILE A 116 0.14 -9.92 7.57
CA ILE A 116 -0.30 -10.54 8.81
C ILE A 116 -1.09 -11.80 8.46
N GLN A 117 -0.66 -12.93 9.02
CA GLN A 117 -1.27 -14.23 8.76
C GLN A 117 -2.51 -14.46 9.66
N PRO A 118 -3.41 -15.38 9.29
CA PRO A 118 -4.52 -15.76 10.14
C PRO A 118 -4.09 -16.19 11.55
N ARG A 119 -4.82 -15.71 12.57
CA ARG A 119 -4.57 -15.94 13.99
C ARG A 119 -3.25 -15.38 14.55
N GLN A 120 -2.53 -14.62 13.76
CA GLN A 120 -1.37 -13.84 14.22
C GLN A 120 -1.88 -12.60 14.96
N GLU A 121 -1.28 -12.31 16.13
CA GLU A 121 -1.58 -11.07 16.86
C GLU A 121 -1.40 -9.85 15.94
N GLN A 122 -2.39 -8.97 15.96
CA GLN A 122 -2.34 -7.68 15.29
C GLN A 122 -2.21 -6.58 16.33
N ARG A 123 -1.04 -5.97 16.42
CA ARG A 123 -0.77 -4.86 17.29
C ARG A 123 0.02 -3.81 16.53
N TYR A 124 -0.64 -2.69 16.24
CA TYR A 124 0.00 -1.58 15.53
C TYR A 124 -0.69 -0.25 15.86
N ALA A 125 0.02 0.85 15.62
CA ALA A 125 -0.51 2.19 15.81
C ALA A 125 -0.02 3.12 14.68
N TYR A 126 -0.87 4.06 14.33
CA TYR A 126 -0.57 5.18 13.46
C TYR A 126 -0.60 6.45 14.30
N PHE A 127 0.39 7.33 14.11
CA PHE A 127 0.49 8.63 14.78
C PHE A 127 0.32 9.75 13.75
N GLY A 128 -0.57 10.71 14.02
CA GLY A 128 -0.92 11.78 13.07
C GLY A 128 0.25 12.68 12.71
N GLU A 129 1.18 12.93 13.64
CA GLU A 129 2.39 13.70 13.42
C GLU A 129 3.33 13.09 12.36
N GLU A 130 3.28 11.77 12.20
CA GLU A 130 4.06 11.02 11.21
C GLU A 130 3.38 10.95 9.84
N LYS A 131 2.19 11.52 9.67
CA LYS A 131 1.42 11.65 8.43
C LYS A 131 1.27 10.32 7.67
N PRO A 132 0.83 9.23 8.31
CA PRO A 132 0.70 7.94 7.65
C PRO A 132 -0.46 7.94 6.66
N GLU A 133 -0.19 7.40 5.47
CA GLU A 133 -1.20 6.95 4.52
C GLU A 133 -0.98 5.46 4.27
N VAL A 134 -2.01 4.66 4.57
CA VAL A 134 -1.93 3.20 4.53
C VAL A 134 -3.11 2.64 3.75
N TYR A 135 -2.84 1.74 2.80
CA TYR A 135 -3.84 0.87 2.21
C TYR A 135 -3.78 -0.51 2.85
N TRP A 136 -4.91 -1.17 2.90
CA TRP A 136 -5.01 -2.52 3.44
C TRP A 136 -6.01 -3.35 2.64
N VAL A 137 -5.77 -4.66 2.60
CA VAL A 137 -6.69 -5.65 2.05
C VAL A 137 -6.74 -6.86 2.96
N HIS A 138 -7.95 -7.37 3.20
CA HIS A 138 -8.19 -8.65 3.87
C HIS A 138 -8.60 -9.69 2.85
N PHE A 139 -8.00 -10.87 2.92
CA PHE A 139 -8.26 -11.95 1.96
C PHE A 139 -8.14 -13.33 2.59
N THR A 140 -8.80 -14.29 1.97
CA THR A 140 -8.80 -15.71 2.35
C THR A 140 -8.87 -16.57 1.09
N GLY A 141 -9.00 -17.88 1.24
CA GLY A 141 -9.12 -18.84 0.13
C GLY A 141 -8.58 -20.21 0.48
N GLY A 142 -8.84 -21.15 -0.39
CA GLY A 142 -8.36 -22.53 -0.26
C GLY A 142 -6.87 -22.69 -0.58
N ASP A 143 -6.30 -21.77 -1.41
CA ASP A 143 -4.94 -21.92 -1.97
C ASP A 143 -4.01 -20.73 -1.69
N VAL A 144 -4.37 -19.85 -0.73
CA VAL A 144 -3.61 -18.61 -0.44
C VAL A 144 -2.12 -18.88 -0.18
N LYS A 145 -1.80 -19.93 0.59
CA LYS A 145 -0.39 -20.24 0.92
C LYS A 145 0.46 -20.55 -0.32
N ASN A 146 -0.08 -21.32 -1.26
CA ASN A 146 0.62 -21.66 -2.48
C ASN A 146 0.74 -20.43 -3.40
N ILE A 147 -0.32 -19.62 -3.49
CA ILE A 147 -0.30 -18.35 -4.23
C ILE A 147 0.80 -17.44 -3.67
N LEU A 148 0.87 -17.23 -2.35
CA LEU A 148 1.93 -16.41 -1.74
C LEU A 148 3.33 -16.95 -2.03
N ARG A 149 3.53 -18.29 -2.00
CA ARG A 149 4.81 -18.92 -2.37
C ARG A 149 5.14 -18.72 -3.84
N GLN A 150 4.15 -18.90 -4.73
CA GLN A 150 4.33 -18.72 -6.18
C GLN A 150 4.86 -17.33 -6.53
N TYR A 151 4.39 -16.30 -5.82
CA TYR A 151 4.83 -14.92 -6.00
C TYR A 151 6.00 -14.52 -5.07
N GLU A 152 6.63 -15.49 -4.39
CA GLU A 152 7.75 -15.25 -3.47
C GLU A 152 7.45 -14.18 -2.38
N ILE A 153 6.17 -14.08 -1.96
CA ILE A 153 5.78 -13.16 -0.90
C ILE A 153 6.33 -13.69 0.44
N PRO A 154 7.10 -12.87 1.21
CA PRO A 154 7.68 -13.31 2.46
C PRO A 154 6.60 -13.68 3.49
N MET A 155 6.75 -14.86 4.09
CA MET A 155 5.86 -15.33 5.16
C MET A 155 6.60 -15.44 6.51
N ASP A 156 7.92 -15.48 6.48
CA ASP A 156 8.76 -15.61 7.69
C ASP A 156 8.99 -14.26 8.36
N ASP A 157 9.24 -13.21 7.58
CA ASP A 157 9.26 -11.83 8.04
C ASP A 157 7.99 -11.11 7.57
N PRO A 158 7.14 -10.64 8.49
CA PRO A 158 5.90 -9.95 8.12
C PRO A 158 6.12 -8.63 7.40
N VAL A 159 7.27 -7.98 7.53
CA VAL A 159 7.58 -6.68 6.94
C VAL A 159 8.59 -6.84 5.81
N PHE A 160 8.25 -6.37 4.64
CA PHE A 160 9.15 -6.41 3.48
C PHE A 160 9.00 -5.17 2.62
N TYR A 161 10.08 -4.80 1.94
CA TYR A 161 10.07 -3.72 0.98
C TYR A 161 9.41 -4.17 -0.32
N SER A 162 8.50 -3.35 -0.84
CA SER A 162 7.74 -3.61 -2.07
C SER A 162 7.96 -2.54 -3.14
N GLY A 163 8.69 -1.49 -2.80
CA GLY A 163 8.84 -0.30 -3.63
C GLY A 163 7.79 0.77 -3.36
N ALA A 164 8.17 2.02 -3.60
CA ALA A 164 7.28 3.17 -3.57
C ALA A 164 6.74 3.41 -4.99
N SER A 165 5.58 2.84 -5.31
CA SER A 165 4.98 2.95 -6.65
C SER A 165 3.51 3.34 -6.59
N SER A 166 3.11 4.27 -7.46
CA SER A 166 1.72 4.68 -7.63
C SER A 166 0.81 3.55 -8.14
N ILE A 167 1.39 2.51 -8.75
CA ILE A 167 0.63 1.35 -9.23
C ILE A 167 -0.11 0.64 -8.09
N TYR A 168 0.50 0.54 -6.91
CA TYR A 168 -0.15 -0.05 -5.75
C TYR A 168 -1.37 0.75 -5.31
N THR A 169 -1.23 2.08 -5.20
CA THR A 169 -2.35 2.95 -4.80
C THR A 169 -3.48 2.91 -5.83
N TYR A 170 -3.16 2.81 -7.12
CA TYR A 170 -4.15 2.62 -8.18
C TYR A 170 -4.91 1.30 -7.99
N ILE A 171 -4.20 0.18 -7.87
CA ILE A 171 -4.82 -1.14 -7.71
C ILE A 171 -5.70 -1.20 -6.45
N PHE A 172 -5.24 -0.67 -5.32
CA PHE A 172 -6.04 -0.62 -4.10
C PHE A 172 -7.31 0.22 -4.26
N LYS A 173 -7.25 1.35 -4.99
CA LYS A 173 -8.43 2.18 -5.28
C LYS A 173 -9.45 1.42 -6.14
N GLU A 174 -8.99 0.70 -7.17
CA GLU A 174 -9.87 -0.14 -7.99
C GLU A 174 -10.52 -1.25 -7.15
N MET A 175 -9.76 -1.93 -6.27
CA MET A 175 -10.32 -2.94 -5.37
C MET A 175 -11.40 -2.36 -4.42
N ILE A 176 -11.19 -1.15 -3.90
CA ILE A 176 -12.18 -0.47 -3.08
C ILE A 176 -13.44 -0.17 -3.90
N ASN A 177 -13.27 0.35 -5.12
CA ASN A 177 -14.38 0.66 -6.04
C ASN A 177 -15.20 -0.58 -6.39
N GLU A 178 -14.55 -1.70 -6.72
CA GLU A 178 -15.22 -2.97 -7.02
C GLU A 178 -16.04 -3.49 -5.82
N LEU A 179 -15.48 -3.43 -4.60
CA LEU A 179 -16.19 -3.80 -3.37
C LEU A 179 -17.37 -2.88 -3.04
N GLN A 180 -17.32 -1.62 -3.45
CA GLN A 180 -18.41 -0.65 -3.24
C GLN A 180 -19.52 -0.76 -4.26
N THR A 181 -19.18 -1.09 -5.52
CA THR A 181 -20.12 -1.13 -6.63
C THR A 181 -20.72 -2.51 -6.88
N CYS A 182 -19.99 -3.59 -6.51
CA CYS A 182 -20.40 -4.99 -6.66
C CYS A 182 -20.96 -5.32 -8.06
N ARG A 183 -20.27 -4.86 -9.12
CA ARG A 183 -20.66 -5.13 -10.51
C ARG A 183 -20.45 -6.59 -10.87
N THR A 184 -21.06 -7.07 -11.93
CA THR A 184 -20.89 -8.44 -12.41
C THR A 184 -19.40 -8.76 -12.59
N GLY A 185 -18.93 -9.87 -12.00
CA GLY A 185 -17.52 -10.30 -12.08
C GLY A 185 -16.58 -9.62 -11.09
N PHE A 186 -17.06 -8.77 -10.19
CA PHE A 186 -16.21 -8.00 -9.25
C PHE A 186 -15.32 -8.88 -8.37
N GLU A 187 -15.80 -10.05 -7.91
CA GLU A 187 -14.98 -10.95 -7.08
C GLU A 187 -13.78 -11.52 -7.85
N GLU A 188 -13.93 -11.76 -9.14
CA GLU A 188 -12.86 -12.22 -10.01
C GLU A 188 -11.84 -11.12 -10.25
N LEU A 189 -12.32 -9.90 -10.56
CA LEU A 189 -11.46 -8.71 -10.69
C LEU A 189 -10.67 -8.45 -9.40
N LEU A 190 -11.29 -8.57 -8.24
CA LEU A 190 -10.61 -8.41 -6.94
C LEU A 190 -9.47 -9.43 -6.77
N ALA A 191 -9.68 -10.69 -7.13
CA ALA A 191 -8.65 -11.71 -7.07
C ALA A 191 -7.51 -11.42 -8.07
N MET A 192 -7.82 -10.92 -9.27
CA MET A 192 -6.84 -10.50 -10.27
C MET A 192 -6.03 -9.29 -9.79
N TYR A 193 -6.65 -8.27 -9.24
CA TYR A 193 -5.98 -7.11 -8.66
C TYR A 193 -5.02 -7.49 -7.52
N LEU A 194 -5.44 -8.38 -6.63
CA LEU A 194 -4.58 -8.85 -5.55
C LEU A 194 -3.38 -9.65 -6.08
N ARG A 195 -3.58 -10.51 -7.10
CA ARG A 195 -2.48 -11.20 -7.79
C ARG A 195 -1.54 -10.21 -8.48
N GLN A 196 -2.07 -9.14 -9.05
CA GLN A 196 -1.26 -8.09 -9.67
C GLN A 196 -0.37 -7.39 -8.64
N ILE A 197 -0.87 -7.10 -7.42
CA ILE A 197 -0.04 -6.60 -6.31
C ILE A 197 1.09 -7.58 -6.01
N PHE A 198 0.80 -8.88 -5.87
CA PHE A 198 1.83 -9.88 -5.59
C PHE A 198 2.90 -9.96 -6.69
N LEU A 199 2.48 -9.87 -7.96
CA LEU A 199 3.40 -9.87 -9.10
C LEU A 199 4.34 -8.65 -9.08
N TRP A 200 3.84 -7.46 -8.77
CA TRP A 200 4.67 -6.27 -8.64
C TRP A 200 5.64 -6.36 -7.47
N VAL A 201 5.22 -6.92 -6.33
CA VAL A 201 6.12 -7.20 -5.20
C VAL A 201 7.24 -8.15 -5.62
N GLN A 202 6.90 -9.25 -6.32
CA GLN A 202 7.89 -10.21 -6.80
C GLN A 202 8.92 -9.55 -7.72
N ARG A 203 8.48 -8.75 -8.71
CA ARG A 203 9.36 -8.01 -9.63
C ARG A 203 10.32 -7.09 -8.86
N THR A 204 9.79 -6.23 -7.97
CA THR A 204 10.62 -5.32 -7.17
C THR A 204 11.67 -6.09 -6.36
N ARG A 205 11.32 -7.24 -5.79
CA ARG A 205 12.26 -8.04 -5.00
C ARG A 205 13.32 -8.74 -5.86
N GLN A 206 12.98 -9.15 -7.06
CA GLN A 206 13.93 -9.73 -8.01
C GLN A 206 14.90 -8.69 -8.53
N GLU A 207 14.42 -7.46 -8.80
CA GLU A 207 15.24 -6.31 -9.18
C GLU A 207 16.19 -5.85 -8.07
N GLN A 208 15.81 -6.04 -6.79
CA GLN A 208 16.64 -5.71 -5.62
C GLN A 208 17.65 -6.79 -5.20
N LYS A 209 17.59 -8.00 -5.77
CA LYS A 209 18.71 -8.94 -5.62
C LYS A 209 19.94 -8.22 -6.20
N PRO A 210 21.04 -8.07 -5.42
CA PRO A 210 22.13 -7.23 -5.83
C PRO A 210 22.71 -7.73 -7.15
N SER A 211 22.19 -7.24 -8.25
CA SER A 211 22.96 -7.12 -9.47
C SER A 211 23.91 -5.96 -9.21
N VAL A 212 25.14 -6.07 -9.61
CA VAL A 212 26.27 -5.16 -9.38
C VAL A 212 26.01 -3.69 -9.76
N ASN A 213 24.73 -3.27 -10.02
CA ASN A 213 24.45 -2.01 -10.69
C ASN A 213 23.11 -1.34 -10.35
N THR A 214 22.66 -1.34 -9.10
CA THR A 214 21.45 -0.56 -8.70
C THR A 214 21.58 0.92 -9.09
N TYR A 215 22.75 1.51 -8.89
CA TYR A 215 23.04 2.88 -9.29
C TYR A 215 22.86 3.10 -10.81
N ILE A 216 23.40 2.20 -11.62
CA ILE A 216 23.27 2.30 -13.09
C ILE A 216 21.80 2.20 -13.52
N GLN A 217 21.07 1.30 -12.91
CA GLN A 217 19.65 1.10 -13.23
C GLN A 217 18.82 2.35 -12.88
N GLU A 218 19.04 2.93 -11.69
CA GLU A 218 18.39 4.18 -11.26
C GLU A 218 18.70 5.34 -12.19
N GLU A 219 19.97 5.49 -12.62
CA GLU A 219 20.38 6.54 -13.53
C GLU A 219 19.78 6.36 -14.94
N MET A 220 19.69 5.13 -15.45
CA MET A 220 19.10 4.89 -16.78
C MET A 220 17.56 5.07 -16.75
N GLU A 221 16.89 4.71 -15.66
CA GLU A 221 15.47 4.99 -15.48
C GLU A 221 15.18 6.49 -15.31
N TYR A 222 16.09 7.23 -14.65
CA TYR A 222 16.02 8.68 -14.60
C TYR A 222 16.16 9.30 -16.00
N ALA A 223 17.14 8.84 -16.78
CA ALA A 223 17.34 9.27 -18.17
C ALA A 223 16.10 9.01 -19.03
N ARG A 224 15.50 7.82 -18.90
CA ARG A 224 14.28 7.47 -19.61
C ARG A 224 13.12 8.41 -19.28
N ARG A 225 12.92 8.74 -17.99
CA ARG A 225 11.89 9.71 -17.57
C ARG A 225 12.17 11.10 -18.13
N TYR A 226 13.41 11.57 -18.01
CA TYR A 226 13.82 12.86 -18.55
C TYR A 226 13.53 12.98 -20.05
N PHE A 227 13.86 11.95 -20.85
CA PHE A 227 13.59 11.95 -22.29
C PHE A 227 12.08 11.94 -22.61
N ASN A 228 11.29 11.24 -21.81
CA ASN A 228 9.83 11.24 -21.95
C ASN A 228 9.18 12.58 -21.58
N GLU A 229 9.75 13.31 -20.62
CA GLU A 229 9.26 14.63 -20.21
C GLU A 229 9.66 15.73 -21.21
N HIS A 230 10.77 15.53 -21.93
CA HIS A 230 11.34 16.51 -22.87
C HIS A 230 11.31 16.02 -24.34
N TYR A 231 10.40 15.09 -24.67
CA TYR A 231 10.33 14.46 -26.00
C TYR A 231 10.12 15.45 -27.16
N ASN A 232 9.62 16.64 -26.90
CA ASN A 232 9.38 17.72 -27.88
C ASN A 232 10.55 18.70 -27.99
N GLU A 233 11.65 18.45 -27.29
CA GLU A 233 12.85 19.27 -27.30
C GLU A 233 13.99 18.54 -28.00
N ALA A 234 14.95 19.30 -28.55
CA ALA A 234 16.17 18.72 -29.11
C ALA A 234 17.12 18.32 -27.97
N ILE A 235 17.07 17.07 -27.52
CA ILE A 235 17.93 16.59 -26.45
C ILE A 235 19.33 16.29 -26.97
N ASN A 236 20.34 16.99 -26.45
CA ASN A 236 21.74 16.68 -26.72
C ASN A 236 22.24 15.59 -25.77
N ILE A 237 22.48 14.38 -26.29
CA ILE A 237 22.91 13.21 -25.52
C ILE A 237 24.28 13.43 -24.85
N GLU A 238 25.19 14.18 -25.49
CA GLU A 238 26.51 14.47 -24.94
C GLU A 238 26.41 15.40 -23.72
N GLU A 239 25.64 16.47 -23.86
CA GLU A 239 25.36 17.40 -22.73
C GLU A 239 24.66 16.72 -21.60
N TYR A 240 23.67 15.88 -21.90
CA TYR A 240 22.97 15.10 -20.89
C TYR A 240 23.93 14.19 -20.11
N ALA A 241 24.73 13.39 -20.80
CA ALA A 241 25.70 12.50 -20.15
C ALA A 241 26.70 13.27 -19.29
N GLN A 242 27.22 14.40 -19.79
CA GLN A 242 28.13 15.27 -19.05
C GLN A 242 27.50 15.88 -17.81
N SER A 243 26.26 16.35 -17.89
CA SER A 243 25.51 16.90 -16.74
C SER A 243 25.33 15.89 -15.59
N ARG A 244 25.34 14.59 -15.93
CA ARG A 244 25.27 13.49 -14.99
C ARG A 244 26.64 12.89 -14.64
N SER A 245 27.75 13.56 -15.01
CA SER A 245 29.13 13.09 -14.78
C SER A 245 29.43 11.73 -15.41
N MET A 246 28.83 11.44 -16.55
CA MET A 246 29.01 10.18 -17.28
C MET A 246 29.72 10.40 -18.59
N SER A 247 30.57 9.43 -19.03
CA SER A 247 31.03 9.46 -20.41
C SER A 247 29.90 9.02 -21.36
N VAL A 248 29.85 9.62 -22.53
CA VAL A 248 28.82 9.32 -23.56
C VAL A 248 28.77 7.84 -23.90
N SER A 249 29.92 7.22 -24.10
CA SER A 249 30.01 5.79 -24.44
C SER A 249 29.51 4.89 -23.31
N TRP A 250 29.79 5.25 -22.04
CA TRP A 250 29.29 4.53 -20.88
C TRP A 250 27.77 4.67 -20.78
N PHE A 251 27.24 5.89 -20.93
CA PHE A 251 25.82 6.16 -20.89
C PHE A 251 25.07 5.40 -21.99
N GLN A 252 25.48 5.52 -23.26
CA GLN A 252 24.83 4.87 -24.39
C GLN A 252 24.78 3.34 -24.24
N ARG A 253 25.87 2.71 -23.78
CA ARG A 253 25.96 1.27 -23.56
C ARG A 253 24.98 0.81 -22.46
N ASN A 254 24.98 1.50 -21.30
CA ASN A 254 24.12 1.10 -20.18
C ASN A 254 22.64 1.42 -20.45
N PHE A 255 22.34 2.53 -21.11
CA PHE A 255 20.98 2.86 -21.53
C PHE A 255 20.43 1.80 -22.48
N LYS A 256 21.19 1.40 -23.50
CA LYS A 256 20.80 0.33 -24.40
C LYS A 256 20.59 -1.00 -23.70
N GLN A 257 21.43 -1.33 -22.72
CA GLN A 257 21.33 -2.57 -21.95
C GLN A 257 20.06 -2.63 -21.10
N ILE A 258 19.63 -1.50 -20.52
CA ILE A 258 18.50 -1.44 -19.59
C ILE A 258 17.20 -1.11 -20.30
N VAL A 259 17.21 -0.17 -21.25
CA VAL A 259 16.01 0.31 -21.96
C VAL A 259 15.75 -0.48 -23.25
N ASN A 260 16.71 -1.28 -23.72
CA ASN A 260 16.72 -2.04 -25.00
C ASN A 260 16.79 -1.18 -26.27
N TYR A 261 16.93 0.14 -26.15
CA TYR A 261 17.13 1.09 -27.24
C TYR A 261 18.37 1.95 -26.95
N THR A 262 19.04 2.41 -27.99
CA THR A 262 20.03 3.49 -27.78
C THR A 262 19.30 4.79 -27.45
N PRO A 263 19.95 5.77 -26.75
CA PRO A 263 19.32 7.06 -26.50
C PRO A 263 18.81 7.78 -27.74
N MET A 264 19.45 7.55 -28.90
CA MET A 264 19.07 8.14 -30.19
C MET A 264 17.89 7.40 -30.86
N GLN A 265 17.65 6.13 -30.50
CA GLN A 265 16.54 5.36 -31.01
C GLN A 265 15.29 5.50 -30.15
N TYR A 266 15.49 5.87 -28.92
CA TYR A 266 14.43 6.08 -27.94
C TYR A 266 13.72 7.41 -28.17
#